data_faff6f869748c031247d389c907ba6d7
#
_entry.id   faff6f869748c031247d389c907ba6d7
#
_cell.length_a   1.000
_cell.length_b   1.000
_cell.length_c   1.000
_cell.angle_alpha   90.00
_cell.angle_beta   90.00
_cell.angle_gamma   90.00
#
_symmetry.space_group_name_H-M   'P 1'
#
loop_
_entity.id
_entity.type
_entity.pdbx_description
1 polymer ?
#
loop_
_entity_poly.entity_id
_entity_poly.type
_entity_poly.pdbx_seq_one_letter_code
_entity_poly.pdbx_strand_id
1 'polypeptide(L)'
;MSDFTDALWGRNHHRIPVWFMRQAGRYLEGYSNLRKTMSIKELCMIPEIIEKITYEPVRELGVDAAIIFSDIILPAEGLGFTVDFKENLGPVIGNSLVGERSMKNLHGFISSEFKYPLDKSITYFREKHPEVPVIGFVGGPLTIASYLMAGSSDRDLSMSKRIMGTDPASFTSIMKLVTGMVIEVSKLQIRSGAIAIQIFDIWSGNLSPYTFSSLVKPYLEDIVSEISGSVPLIYFSTSTAGLLPVISGLGFDFLSLDWRLDLRDISERYGPGMGYQGNLDPSLVENFPARAFLEAKLIAESMKSSDRYVFNLGHGVLPGTKVKTLKKIVEIVHGVER
;
A
#
# COMPACT_ATOMS: atom_id res chain seq x y z
N MET A 1 7.68 21.38 9.51
CA MET A 1 7.34 20.02 9.04
C MET A 1 6.00 20.12 8.31
N SER A 2 5.64 19.13 7.49
CA SER A 2 4.33 19.15 6.81
C SER A 2 3.25 18.59 7.73
N ASP A 3 1.97 18.99 7.50
CA ASP A 3 0.82 18.44 8.23
C ASP A 3 0.78 16.89 8.17
N PHE A 4 1.17 16.31 7.02
CA PHE A 4 1.28 14.85 6.88
C PHE A 4 2.31 14.23 7.84
N THR A 5 3.51 14.81 7.92
CA THR A 5 4.56 14.34 8.83
C THR A 5 4.13 14.48 10.30
N ASP A 6 3.47 15.59 10.63
CA ASP A 6 3.00 15.82 12.00
C ASP A 6 1.88 14.85 12.39
N ALA A 7 0.94 14.56 11.48
CA ALA A 7 -0.10 13.53 11.70
C ALA A 7 0.50 12.13 11.91
N LEU A 8 1.53 11.76 11.16
CA LEU A 8 2.20 10.46 11.34
C LEU A 8 2.79 10.28 12.75
N TRP A 9 3.26 11.37 13.35
CA TRP A 9 3.87 11.34 14.68
C TRP A 9 2.91 11.77 15.81
N GLY A 10 1.63 12.00 15.52
CA GLY A 10 0.63 12.43 16.51
C GLY A 10 0.91 13.82 17.06
N ARG A 11 1.46 14.70 16.24
CA ARG A 11 1.70 16.11 16.58
C ARG A 11 0.55 16.97 16.09
N ASN A 12 0.30 18.08 16.78
CA ASN A 12 -0.70 19.04 16.32
C ASN A 12 -0.34 19.58 14.92
N HIS A 13 -1.31 19.63 14.03
CA HIS A 13 -1.18 20.10 12.66
C HIS A 13 -2.40 20.92 12.25
N HIS A 14 -2.28 21.73 11.20
CA HIS A 14 -3.28 22.77 10.88
C HIS A 14 -4.48 22.19 10.11
N ARG A 15 -4.28 21.19 9.27
CA ARG A 15 -5.32 20.59 8.46
C ARG A 15 -5.15 19.08 8.37
N ILE A 16 -6.23 18.37 8.05
CA ILE A 16 -6.21 16.93 7.82
C ILE A 16 -5.40 16.66 6.55
N PRO A 17 -4.28 15.91 6.62
CA PRO A 17 -3.49 15.59 5.44
C PRO A 17 -4.17 14.55 4.56
N VAL A 18 -3.98 14.66 3.25
CA VAL A 18 -4.60 13.82 2.22
C VAL A 18 -3.54 13.23 1.30
N TRP A 19 -3.65 11.94 1.03
CA TRP A 19 -3.05 11.28 -0.12
C TRP A 19 -3.96 10.15 -0.60
N PHE A 20 -3.74 9.59 -1.78
CA PHE A 20 -4.59 8.54 -2.30
C PHE A 20 -3.78 7.31 -2.73
N MET A 21 -4.21 6.11 -2.31
CA MET A 21 -3.71 4.86 -2.87
C MET A 21 -3.94 4.85 -4.38
N ARG A 22 -2.91 4.49 -5.17
CA ARG A 22 -2.90 4.58 -6.64
C ARG A 22 -3.14 6.01 -7.16
N GLN A 23 -2.68 7.03 -6.42
CA GLN A 23 -2.76 8.43 -6.88
C GLN A 23 -2.01 8.65 -8.20
N ALA A 24 -0.95 7.91 -8.49
CA ALA A 24 -0.39 7.79 -9.84
C ALA A 24 -1.19 6.74 -10.61
N GLY A 25 -2.02 7.17 -11.55
CA GLY A 25 -2.95 6.29 -12.26
C GLY A 25 -3.31 6.76 -13.66
N ARG A 26 -3.93 5.88 -14.45
CA ARG A 26 -4.31 6.13 -15.86
C ARG A 26 -5.27 7.32 -16.07
N TYR A 27 -5.88 7.83 -15.01
CA TYR A 27 -6.71 9.03 -15.03
C TYR A 27 -5.89 10.33 -15.12
N LEU A 28 -4.56 10.27 -14.86
CA LEU A 28 -3.61 11.36 -15.06
C LEU A 28 -3.02 11.31 -16.47
N GLU A 29 -2.94 12.46 -17.13
CA GLU A 29 -2.54 12.55 -18.53
C GLU A 29 -1.08 12.15 -18.73
N GLY A 30 -0.16 12.62 -17.89
CA GLY A 30 1.27 12.32 -17.97
C GLY A 30 1.53 10.83 -17.86
N TYR A 31 1.01 10.18 -16.81
CA TYR A 31 1.12 8.74 -16.65
C TYR A 31 0.45 7.98 -17.80
N SER A 32 -0.75 8.38 -18.20
CA SER A 32 -1.48 7.73 -19.30
C SER A 32 -0.71 7.77 -20.62
N ASN A 33 -0.06 8.89 -20.93
CA ASN A 33 0.77 9.02 -22.13
C ASN A 33 2.00 8.12 -22.09
N LEU A 34 2.70 8.04 -20.96
CA LEU A 34 3.83 7.12 -20.78
C LEU A 34 3.41 5.65 -20.96
N ARG A 35 2.24 5.27 -20.47
CA ARG A 35 1.70 3.90 -20.58
C ARG A 35 1.31 3.47 -21.99
N LYS A 36 1.20 4.42 -22.95
CA LYS A 36 0.97 4.08 -24.38
C LYS A 36 2.22 3.50 -25.05
N THR A 37 3.40 3.84 -24.55
CA THR A 37 4.69 3.50 -25.19
C THR A 37 5.59 2.64 -24.32
N MET A 38 5.36 2.58 -23.01
CA MET A 38 6.20 1.88 -22.04
C MET A 38 5.38 0.93 -21.16
N SER A 39 5.93 -0.23 -20.89
CA SER A 39 5.43 -1.17 -19.90
C SER A 39 5.63 -0.66 -18.46
N ILE A 40 4.96 -1.24 -17.49
CA ILE A 40 5.18 -0.93 -16.06
C ILE A 40 6.64 -1.19 -15.67
N LYS A 41 7.22 -2.30 -16.14
CA LYS A 41 8.62 -2.65 -15.86
C LYS A 41 9.59 -1.60 -16.37
N GLU A 42 9.42 -1.15 -17.63
CA GLU A 42 10.26 -0.10 -18.21
C GLU A 42 10.14 1.22 -17.47
N LEU A 43 8.93 1.61 -17.05
CA LEU A 43 8.73 2.82 -16.24
C LEU A 43 9.45 2.72 -14.88
N CYS A 44 9.44 1.54 -14.26
CA CYS A 44 10.09 1.29 -12.96
C CYS A 44 11.62 1.17 -13.05
N MET A 45 12.22 1.22 -14.26
CA MET A 45 13.67 1.17 -14.45
C MET A 45 14.34 2.54 -14.49
N ILE A 46 13.57 3.63 -14.60
CA ILE A 46 14.11 4.95 -14.91
C ILE A 46 13.73 5.95 -13.80
N PRO A 47 14.67 6.32 -12.90
CA PRO A 47 14.39 7.21 -11.76
C PRO A 47 13.73 8.52 -12.13
N GLU A 48 14.12 9.13 -13.25
CA GLU A 48 13.58 10.40 -13.74
C GLU A 48 12.10 10.27 -14.20
N ILE A 49 11.71 9.10 -14.68
CA ILE A 49 10.32 8.80 -15.04
C ILE A 49 9.51 8.51 -13.77
N ILE A 50 10.08 7.73 -12.85
CA ILE A 50 9.45 7.45 -11.54
C ILE A 50 9.17 8.75 -10.80
N GLU A 51 10.14 9.68 -10.77
CA GLU A 51 9.96 11.00 -10.16
C GLU A 51 8.78 11.75 -10.76
N LYS A 52 8.72 11.87 -12.09
CA LYS A 52 7.63 12.56 -12.79
C LYS A 52 6.27 11.96 -12.46
N ILE A 53 6.15 10.63 -12.50
CA ILE A 53 4.91 9.91 -12.19
C ILE A 53 4.53 10.10 -10.72
N THR A 54 5.51 10.08 -9.83
CA THR A 54 5.31 10.23 -8.38
C THR A 54 4.88 11.65 -8.02
N TYR A 55 5.43 12.68 -8.69
CA TYR A 55 5.13 14.08 -8.41
C TYR A 55 3.85 14.60 -9.08
N GLU A 56 3.45 14.02 -10.22
CA GLU A 56 2.27 14.48 -10.97
C GLU A 56 1.01 14.59 -10.10
N PRO A 57 0.64 13.59 -9.25
CA PRO A 57 -0.50 13.71 -8.35
C PRO A 57 -0.37 14.85 -7.32
N VAL A 58 0.82 15.09 -6.80
CA VAL A 58 1.05 16.18 -5.83
C VAL A 58 0.72 17.52 -6.48
N ARG A 59 1.22 17.75 -7.69
CA ARG A 59 0.99 18.97 -8.46
C ARG A 59 -0.46 19.12 -8.90
N GLU A 60 -1.06 18.05 -9.44
CA GLU A 60 -2.38 18.11 -10.06
C GLU A 60 -3.53 18.08 -9.04
N LEU A 61 -3.38 17.30 -7.97
CA LEU A 61 -4.45 17.10 -6.98
C LEU A 61 -4.28 17.96 -5.74
N GLY A 62 -3.06 18.41 -5.43
CA GLY A 62 -2.74 19.13 -4.19
C GLY A 62 -2.69 18.24 -2.96
N VAL A 63 -2.34 16.97 -3.10
CA VAL A 63 -2.17 16.02 -1.99
C VAL A 63 -0.91 16.33 -1.18
N ASP A 64 -0.89 15.92 0.10
CA ASP A 64 0.12 16.30 1.09
C ASP A 64 1.32 15.35 1.14
N ALA A 65 1.23 14.21 0.47
CA ALA A 65 2.34 13.26 0.37
C ALA A 65 2.39 12.57 -0.99
N ALA A 66 3.60 12.25 -1.41
CA ALA A 66 3.84 11.38 -2.56
C ALA A 66 4.00 9.93 -2.09
N ILE A 67 3.46 8.97 -2.84
CA ILE A 67 3.86 7.57 -2.73
C ILE A 67 4.71 7.22 -3.93
N ILE A 68 5.90 6.64 -3.68
CA ILE A 68 6.84 6.33 -4.77
C ILE A 68 6.20 5.42 -5.80
N PHE A 69 6.38 5.69 -7.10
CA PHE A 69 5.83 4.82 -8.15
C PHE A 69 6.65 3.56 -8.28
N SER A 70 6.02 2.42 -8.07
CA SER A 70 6.56 1.06 -8.27
C SER A 70 5.40 0.06 -8.32
N ASP A 71 5.73 -1.24 -8.27
CA ASP A 71 4.74 -2.31 -8.11
C ASP A 71 5.13 -3.26 -6.98
N ILE A 72 4.15 -3.74 -6.21
CA ILE A 72 4.35 -4.59 -5.03
C ILE A 72 4.96 -5.96 -5.37
N ILE A 73 4.82 -6.43 -6.61
CA ILE A 73 5.26 -7.77 -7.04
C ILE A 73 6.69 -7.76 -7.60
N LEU A 74 7.15 -6.63 -8.14
CA LEU A 74 8.48 -6.53 -8.75
C LEU A 74 9.63 -7.03 -7.85
N PRO A 75 9.62 -6.79 -6.52
CA PRO A 75 10.64 -7.31 -5.63
C PRO A 75 10.77 -8.84 -5.63
N ALA A 76 9.75 -9.59 -6.05
CA ALA A 76 9.81 -11.05 -6.15
C ALA A 76 10.85 -11.55 -7.17
N GLU A 77 11.31 -10.71 -8.11
CA GLU A 77 12.43 -11.05 -8.98
C GLU A 77 13.74 -11.26 -8.18
N GLY A 78 13.91 -10.53 -7.08
CA GLY A 78 15.03 -10.75 -6.15
C GLY A 78 14.96 -12.04 -5.31
N LEU A 79 13.86 -12.80 -5.42
CA LEU A 79 13.72 -14.16 -4.87
C LEU A 79 13.91 -15.25 -5.93
N GLY A 80 14.22 -14.90 -7.19
CA GLY A 80 14.34 -15.83 -8.31
C GLY A 80 13.02 -16.08 -9.06
N PHE A 81 11.95 -15.32 -8.78
CA PHE A 81 10.73 -15.39 -9.58
C PHE A 81 10.84 -14.55 -10.86
N THR A 82 10.11 -14.96 -11.90
CA THR A 82 9.93 -14.13 -13.09
C THR A 82 8.57 -13.44 -13.01
N VAL A 83 8.58 -12.12 -13.06
CA VAL A 83 7.36 -11.30 -13.03
C VAL A 83 7.13 -10.70 -14.40
N ASP A 84 5.89 -10.77 -14.88
CA ASP A 84 5.46 -10.11 -16.11
C ASP A 84 4.10 -9.44 -15.91
N PHE A 85 3.74 -8.51 -16.80
CA PHE A 85 2.46 -7.81 -16.72
C PHE A 85 1.68 -8.02 -18.01
N LYS A 86 0.56 -8.73 -17.90
CA LYS A 86 -0.35 -8.94 -19.03
C LYS A 86 -1.52 -7.97 -18.96
N GLU A 87 -1.89 -7.46 -20.12
CA GLU A 87 -3.05 -6.58 -20.24
C GLU A 87 -4.31 -7.28 -19.72
N ASN A 88 -5.12 -6.56 -18.93
CA ASN A 88 -6.35 -7.05 -18.28
C ASN A 88 -6.18 -8.16 -17.21
N LEU A 89 -5.00 -8.76 -17.05
CA LEU A 89 -4.72 -9.78 -16.03
C LEU A 89 -3.88 -9.21 -14.86
N GLY A 90 -3.09 -8.15 -15.14
CA GLY A 90 -2.14 -7.65 -14.16
C GLY A 90 -0.86 -8.49 -14.07
N PRO A 91 -0.22 -8.56 -12.88
CA PRO A 91 0.99 -9.36 -12.69
C PRO A 91 0.77 -10.84 -12.94
N VAL A 92 1.73 -11.47 -13.63
CA VAL A 92 1.78 -12.91 -13.90
C VAL A 92 3.17 -13.44 -13.51
N ILE A 93 3.20 -14.53 -12.77
CA ILE A 93 4.43 -15.15 -12.28
C ILE A 93 4.76 -16.35 -13.16
N GLY A 94 5.88 -16.28 -13.89
CA GLY A 94 6.23 -17.30 -14.90
C GLY A 94 6.65 -18.64 -14.30
N ASN A 95 7.22 -18.64 -13.10
CA ASN A 95 7.69 -19.83 -12.37
C ASN A 95 6.99 -19.98 -11.01
N SER A 96 5.66 -19.73 -11.00
CA SER A 96 4.82 -19.92 -9.82
C SER A 96 4.82 -21.37 -9.32
N LEU A 97 4.37 -21.58 -8.08
CA LEU A 97 4.29 -22.91 -7.47
C LEU A 97 3.11 -23.77 -7.94
N VAL A 98 2.30 -23.25 -8.86
CA VAL A 98 1.23 -24.06 -9.50
C VAL A 98 1.86 -25.13 -10.39
N GLY A 99 1.57 -26.39 -10.11
CA GLY A 99 2.12 -27.56 -10.81
C GLY A 99 3.36 -28.14 -10.11
N GLU A 100 4.07 -29.06 -10.78
CA GLU A 100 5.25 -29.78 -10.24
C GLU A 100 6.52 -28.92 -10.13
N ARG A 101 6.40 -27.61 -10.15
CA ARG A 101 7.56 -26.69 -10.14
C ARG A 101 8.14 -26.59 -8.74
N SER A 102 9.37 -27.00 -8.65
CA SER A 102 10.15 -27.10 -7.44
C SER A 102 10.58 -25.74 -6.89
N MET A 103 10.54 -25.56 -5.57
CA MET A 103 11.20 -24.46 -4.85
C MET A 103 12.75 -24.47 -4.97
N LYS A 104 13.34 -25.39 -5.74
CA LYS A 104 14.80 -25.63 -5.80
C LYS A 104 15.64 -24.43 -6.24
N ASN A 105 15.03 -23.48 -6.97
CA ASN A 105 15.73 -22.30 -7.48
C ASN A 105 15.37 -21.02 -6.71
N LEU A 106 14.59 -21.13 -5.64
CA LEU A 106 14.25 -19.99 -4.80
C LEU A 106 15.29 -19.81 -3.70
N HIS A 107 15.62 -18.59 -3.41
CA HIS A 107 16.63 -18.19 -2.44
C HIS A 107 16.14 -16.97 -1.64
N GLY A 108 16.84 -16.63 -0.57
CA GLY A 108 16.62 -15.37 0.15
C GLY A 108 16.75 -14.18 -0.78
N PHE A 109 16.14 -13.05 -0.42
CA PHE A 109 16.16 -11.86 -1.25
C PHE A 109 17.59 -11.39 -1.55
N ILE A 110 17.92 -11.31 -2.82
CA ILE A 110 19.20 -10.83 -3.32
C ILE A 110 18.99 -9.48 -3.98
N SER A 111 19.43 -8.40 -3.33
CA SER A 111 19.22 -7.03 -3.80
C SER A 111 19.83 -6.74 -5.18
N SER A 112 20.94 -7.42 -5.55
CA SER A 112 21.55 -7.27 -6.88
C SER A 112 20.73 -7.92 -8.00
N GLU A 113 19.82 -8.82 -7.70
CA GLU A 113 18.87 -9.41 -8.65
C GLU A 113 17.59 -8.58 -8.78
N PHE A 114 17.33 -7.72 -7.81
CA PHE A 114 16.27 -6.72 -7.87
C PHE A 114 16.74 -5.54 -8.72
N LYS A 115 16.42 -5.58 -10.01
CA LYS A 115 16.97 -4.66 -11.03
C LYS A 115 16.39 -3.26 -10.99
N TYR A 116 15.33 -3.02 -10.23
CA TYR A 116 14.62 -1.74 -10.21
C TYR A 116 15.29 -0.78 -9.23
N PRO A 117 15.70 0.43 -9.67
CA PRO A 117 16.47 1.38 -8.86
C PRO A 117 15.58 2.16 -7.87
N LEU A 118 14.88 1.45 -7.00
CA LEU A 118 13.91 2.05 -6.07
C LEU A 118 14.59 3.00 -5.08
N ASP A 119 15.77 2.64 -4.59
CA ASP A 119 16.63 3.45 -3.74
C ASP A 119 17.01 4.77 -4.41
N LYS A 120 17.56 4.69 -5.63
CA LYS A 120 17.94 5.86 -6.44
C LYS A 120 16.72 6.74 -6.76
N SER A 121 15.58 6.11 -7.03
CA SER A 121 14.35 6.83 -7.36
C SER A 121 13.81 7.64 -6.18
N ILE A 122 13.84 7.08 -4.97
CA ILE A 122 13.42 7.79 -3.75
C ILE A 122 14.41 8.93 -3.47
N THR A 123 15.73 8.66 -3.53
CA THR A 123 16.76 9.68 -3.31
C THR A 123 16.61 10.82 -4.30
N TYR A 124 16.47 10.51 -5.60
CA TYR A 124 16.30 11.49 -6.67
C TYR A 124 15.01 12.32 -6.49
N PHE A 125 13.90 11.69 -6.11
CA PHE A 125 12.65 12.39 -5.81
C PHE A 125 12.83 13.40 -4.68
N ARG A 126 13.47 12.99 -3.59
CA ARG A 126 13.70 13.84 -2.42
C ARG A 126 14.65 15.01 -2.68
N GLU A 127 15.66 14.80 -3.51
CA GLU A 127 16.57 15.88 -3.94
C GLU A 127 15.84 16.96 -4.74
N LYS A 128 14.90 16.55 -5.60
CA LYS A 128 14.09 17.47 -6.41
C LYS A 128 12.95 18.14 -5.67
N HIS A 129 12.32 17.42 -4.72
CA HIS A 129 11.12 17.84 -4.00
C HIS A 129 11.31 17.68 -2.49
N PRO A 130 12.28 18.39 -1.88
CA PRO A 130 12.61 18.22 -0.46
C PRO A 130 11.46 18.57 0.48
N GLU A 131 10.50 19.38 0.01
CA GLU A 131 9.30 19.79 0.76
C GLU A 131 8.20 18.71 0.75
N VAL A 132 8.23 17.76 -0.18
CA VAL A 132 7.18 16.74 -0.34
C VAL A 132 7.54 15.46 0.41
N PRO A 133 6.77 15.08 1.43
CA PRO A 133 6.96 13.80 2.11
C PRO A 133 6.78 12.62 1.15
N VAL A 134 7.70 11.65 1.16
CA VAL A 134 7.60 10.46 0.34
C VAL A 134 7.30 9.23 1.17
N ILE A 135 6.24 8.51 0.78
CA ILE A 135 5.82 7.24 1.36
C ILE A 135 6.46 6.13 0.55
N GLY A 136 7.18 5.23 1.22
CA GLY A 136 7.56 3.95 0.66
C GLY A 136 6.43 2.92 0.81
N PHE A 137 6.47 1.85 0.03
CA PHE A 137 5.48 0.80 0.18
C PHE A 137 6.01 -0.57 -0.21
N VAL A 138 5.35 -1.59 0.31
CA VAL A 138 5.59 -3.01 0.00
C VAL A 138 4.25 -3.75 -0.06
N GLY A 139 4.24 -4.88 -0.76
CA GLY A 139 3.13 -5.82 -0.62
C GLY A 139 3.22 -6.57 0.70
N GLY A 140 2.10 -6.83 1.34
CA GLY A 140 2.03 -7.65 2.52
C GLY A 140 2.36 -9.12 2.23
N PRO A 141 2.83 -9.87 3.23
CA PRO A 141 3.38 -11.20 3.03
C PRO A 141 2.36 -12.17 2.41
N LEU A 142 1.11 -12.15 2.86
CA LEU A 142 0.08 -13.03 2.30
C LEU A 142 -0.28 -12.66 0.86
N THR A 143 -0.42 -11.36 0.57
CA THR A 143 -0.75 -10.89 -0.79
C THR A 143 0.34 -11.29 -1.78
N ILE A 144 1.61 -11.06 -1.46
CA ILE A 144 2.72 -11.45 -2.34
C ILE A 144 2.79 -12.98 -2.47
N ALA A 145 2.78 -13.70 -1.34
CA ALA A 145 2.83 -15.16 -1.34
C ALA A 145 1.71 -15.77 -2.19
N SER A 146 0.48 -15.21 -2.14
CA SER A 146 -0.63 -15.71 -2.95
C SER A 146 -0.41 -15.53 -4.44
N TYR A 147 0.17 -14.39 -4.90
CA TYR A 147 0.58 -14.25 -6.30
C TYR A 147 1.62 -15.29 -6.71
N LEU A 148 2.65 -15.51 -5.86
CA LEU A 148 3.72 -16.46 -6.15
C LEU A 148 3.23 -17.91 -6.17
N MET A 149 2.28 -18.25 -5.31
CA MET A 149 1.66 -19.57 -5.28
C MET A 149 0.72 -19.78 -6.46
N ALA A 150 -0.17 -18.82 -6.75
CA ALA A 150 -1.19 -18.97 -7.78
C ALA A 150 -0.69 -18.64 -9.20
N GLY A 151 0.41 -17.92 -9.35
CA GLY A 151 0.92 -17.47 -10.64
C GLY A 151 0.25 -16.20 -11.18
N SER A 152 -0.81 -15.73 -10.55
CA SER A 152 -1.56 -14.51 -10.87
C SER A 152 -2.37 -14.08 -9.66
N SER A 153 -3.28 -13.09 -9.82
CA SER A 153 -4.14 -12.65 -8.72
C SER A 153 -5.02 -13.79 -8.18
N ASP A 154 -5.01 -14.00 -6.87
CA ASP A 154 -5.78 -15.01 -6.11
C ASP A 154 -6.69 -14.29 -5.09
N ARG A 155 -7.62 -13.47 -5.60
CA ARG A 155 -8.38 -12.49 -4.82
C ARG A 155 -9.17 -13.07 -3.66
N ASP A 156 -9.73 -14.25 -3.80
CA ASP A 156 -10.48 -15.00 -2.78
C ASP A 156 -9.60 -16.00 -2.02
N LEU A 157 -8.30 -16.03 -2.34
CA LEU A 157 -7.31 -16.95 -1.77
C LEU A 157 -7.63 -18.44 -1.98
N SER A 158 -8.34 -18.81 -3.03
CA SER A 158 -8.74 -20.20 -3.25
C SER A 158 -7.53 -21.12 -3.46
N MET A 159 -6.56 -20.72 -4.29
CA MET A 159 -5.33 -21.47 -4.47
C MET A 159 -4.45 -21.45 -3.21
N SER A 160 -4.30 -20.28 -2.60
CA SER A 160 -3.52 -20.12 -1.36
C SER A 160 -4.06 -20.97 -0.23
N LYS A 161 -5.38 -20.97 0.01
CA LYS A 161 -6.04 -21.83 1.02
C LYS A 161 -5.87 -23.32 0.72
N ARG A 162 -5.91 -23.70 -0.56
CA ARG A 162 -5.62 -25.09 -0.96
C ARG A 162 -4.19 -25.47 -0.54
N ILE A 163 -3.19 -24.65 -0.86
CA ILE A 163 -1.79 -24.93 -0.51
C ILE A 163 -1.60 -24.94 1.02
N MET A 164 -2.22 -24.00 1.75
CA MET A 164 -2.24 -24.01 3.22
C MET A 164 -2.67 -25.35 3.81
N GLY A 165 -3.66 -26.01 3.18
CA GLY A 165 -4.20 -27.30 3.66
C GLY A 165 -3.48 -28.53 3.12
N THR A 166 -3.00 -28.50 1.87
CA THR A 166 -2.42 -29.71 1.21
C THR A 166 -0.90 -29.75 1.24
N ASP A 167 -0.23 -28.59 1.36
CA ASP A 167 1.23 -28.47 1.43
C ASP A 167 1.65 -27.31 2.33
N PRO A 168 1.42 -27.41 3.65
CA PRO A 168 1.76 -26.36 4.61
C PRO A 168 3.27 -26.08 4.69
N ALA A 169 4.12 -27.02 4.28
CA ALA A 169 5.57 -26.82 4.26
C ALA A 169 5.98 -25.82 3.18
N SER A 170 5.45 -25.97 1.95
CA SER A 170 5.66 -25.00 0.87
C SER A 170 5.06 -23.63 1.21
N PHE A 171 3.86 -23.58 1.79
CA PHE A 171 3.26 -22.34 2.26
C PHE A 171 4.19 -21.61 3.26
N THR A 172 4.64 -22.30 4.30
CA THR A 172 5.54 -21.75 5.31
C THR A 172 6.84 -21.22 4.71
N SER A 173 7.42 -21.98 3.77
CA SER A 173 8.68 -21.60 3.12
C SER A 173 8.52 -20.33 2.28
N ILE A 174 7.46 -20.22 1.49
CA ILE A 174 7.17 -19.01 0.70
C ILE A 174 6.89 -17.82 1.61
N MET A 175 6.10 -18.00 2.65
CA MET A 175 5.82 -16.90 3.60
C MET A 175 7.11 -16.37 4.23
N LYS A 176 8.04 -17.24 4.63
CA LYS A 176 9.35 -16.82 5.16
C LYS A 176 10.19 -16.05 4.14
N LEU A 177 10.30 -16.55 2.91
CA LEU A 177 11.04 -15.87 1.84
C LEU A 177 10.46 -14.48 1.55
N VAL A 178 9.13 -14.39 1.41
CA VAL A 178 8.44 -13.14 1.17
C VAL A 178 8.60 -12.16 2.34
N THR A 179 8.49 -12.63 3.58
CA THR A 179 8.69 -11.80 4.77
C THR A 179 10.08 -11.20 4.80
N GLY A 180 11.13 -11.98 4.55
CA GLY A 180 12.49 -11.48 4.43
C GLY A 180 12.65 -10.42 3.33
N MET A 181 12.05 -10.64 2.15
CA MET A 181 12.02 -9.66 1.06
C MET A 181 11.31 -8.36 1.48
N VAL A 182 10.14 -8.47 2.11
CA VAL A 182 9.37 -7.29 2.58
C VAL A 182 10.20 -6.45 3.55
N ILE A 183 10.90 -7.09 4.49
CA ILE A 183 11.78 -6.43 5.45
C ILE A 183 12.92 -5.70 4.72
N GLU A 184 13.64 -6.39 3.83
CA GLU A 184 14.79 -5.81 3.13
C GLU A 184 14.39 -4.66 2.19
N VAL A 185 13.28 -4.79 1.44
CA VAL A 185 12.78 -3.72 0.56
C VAL A 185 12.26 -2.52 1.38
N SER A 186 11.65 -2.77 2.54
CA SER A 186 11.25 -1.68 3.45
C SER A 186 12.47 -0.94 3.97
N LYS A 187 13.49 -1.66 4.48
CA LYS A 187 14.75 -1.08 4.96
C LYS A 187 15.47 -0.28 3.86
N LEU A 188 15.45 -0.78 2.62
CA LEU A 188 16.00 -0.08 1.46
C LEU A 188 15.31 1.29 1.28
N GLN A 189 13.98 1.32 1.25
CA GLN A 189 13.20 2.54 1.07
C GLN A 189 13.40 3.53 2.22
N ILE A 190 13.46 3.04 3.47
CA ILE A 190 13.73 3.87 4.66
C ILE A 190 15.10 4.54 4.56
N ARG A 191 16.16 3.77 4.24
CA ARG A 191 17.52 4.31 4.06
C ARG A 191 17.60 5.35 2.93
N SER A 192 16.77 5.20 1.91
CA SER A 192 16.67 6.16 0.79
C SER A 192 15.84 7.38 1.12
N GLY A 193 15.16 7.38 2.27
CA GLY A 193 14.47 8.53 2.86
C GLY A 193 12.96 8.52 2.76
N ALA A 194 12.32 7.37 2.58
CA ALA A 194 10.90 7.23 2.82
C ALA A 194 10.59 7.53 4.29
N ILE A 195 9.55 8.34 4.54
CA ILE A 195 9.19 8.78 5.91
C ILE A 195 8.10 7.93 6.55
N ALA A 196 7.51 7.02 5.81
CA ALA A 196 6.56 6.00 6.25
C ALA A 196 6.62 4.81 5.30
N ILE A 197 6.23 3.62 5.76
CA ILE A 197 6.07 2.43 4.91
C ILE A 197 4.60 1.99 4.94
N GLN A 198 3.96 1.97 3.78
CA GLN A 198 2.64 1.41 3.57
C GLN A 198 2.75 -0.07 3.19
N ILE A 199 2.16 -0.96 3.99
CA ILE A 199 2.09 -2.40 3.72
C ILE A 199 0.73 -2.73 3.12
N PHE A 200 0.70 -3.20 1.87
CA PHE A 200 -0.51 -3.57 1.15
C PHE A 200 -0.77 -5.09 1.23
N ASP A 201 -1.48 -5.53 2.26
CA ASP A 201 -1.86 -6.95 2.42
C ASP A 201 -3.35 -7.17 2.05
N ILE A 202 -3.67 -6.84 0.82
CA ILE A 202 -5.01 -6.53 0.30
C ILE A 202 -6.04 -7.63 0.59
N TRP A 203 -5.64 -8.91 0.60
CA TRP A 203 -6.59 -10.03 0.65
C TRP A 203 -6.71 -10.74 2.00
N SER A 204 -5.99 -10.27 3.02
CA SER A 204 -5.99 -10.87 4.36
C SER A 204 -7.40 -10.99 4.97
N GLY A 205 -8.29 -10.02 4.68
CA GLY A 205 -9.68 -10.06 5.12
C GLY A 205 -10.52 -11.25 4.60
N ASN A 206 -10.00 -12.03 3.64
CA ASN A 206 -10.63 -13.26 3.16
C ASN A 206 -10.29 -14.48 4.04
N LEU A 207 -9.50 -14.31 5.11
CA LEU A 207 -9.21 -15.36 6.08
C LEU A 207 -10.11 -15.22 7.32
N SER A 208 -10.38 -16.36 7.97
CA SER A 208 -10.96 -16.34 9.30
C SER A 208 -9.95 -15.76 10.31
N PRO A 209 -10.40 -15.18 11.45
CA PRO A 209 -9.50 -14.73 12.51
C PRO A 209 -8.54 -15.83 12.99
N TYR A 210 -9.02 -17.06 13.09
CA TYR A 210 -8.19 -18.21 13.48
C TYR A 210 -7.07 -18.49 12.45
N THR A 211 -7.43 -18.57 11.16
CA THR A 211 -6.46 -18.82 10.08
C THR A 211 -5.44 -17.68 9.98
N PHE A 212 -5.91 -16.44 10.06
CA PHE A 212 -5.04 -15.26 10.05
C PHE A 212 -4.05 -15.29 11.23
N SER A 213 -4.55 -15.53 12.45
CA SER A 213 -3.72 -15.59 13.66
C SER A 213 -2.67 -16.71 13.61
N SER A 214 -3.02 -17.86 13.03
CA SER A 214 -2.13 -19.01 13.00
C SER A 214 -1.12 -18.98 11.86
N LEU A 215 -1.51 -18.45 10.67
CA LEU A 215 -0.75 -18.62 9.45
C LEU A 215 -0.21 -17.30 8.84
N VAL A 216 -0.67 -16.13 9.29
CA VAL A 216 -0.24 -14.84 8.73
C VAL A 216 0.36 -13.93 9.80
N LYS A 217 -0.30 -13.83 10.96
CA LYS A 217 0.12 -12.96 12.06
C LYS A 217 1.60 -13.07 12.41
N PRO A 218 2.23 -14.27 12.57
CA PRO A 218 3.64 -14.37 12.94
C PRO A 218 4.58 -13.64 11.96
N TYR A 219 4.28 -13.68 10.68
CA TYR A 219 5.09 -13.01 9.65
C TYR A 219 4.93 -11.48 9.67
N LEU A 220 3.74 -10.99 10.05
CA LEU A 220 3.53 -9.56 10.26
C LEU A 220 4.25 -9.07 11.53
N GLU A 221 4.26 -9.89 12.59
CA GLU A 221 5.03 -9.62 13.82
C GLU A 221 6.54 -9.53 13.52
N ASP A 222 7.08 -10.44 12.69
CA ASP A 222 8.47 -10.39 12.25
C ASP A 222 8.78 -9.08 11.51
N ILE A 223 7.89 -8.66 10.59
CA ILE A 223 8.05 -7.39 9.84
C ILE A 223 8.05 -6.20 10.81
N VAL A 224 7.08 -6.14 11.70
CA VAL A 224 6.97 -5.05 12.67
C VAL A 224 8.20 -5.01 13.57
N SER A 225 8.65 -6.16 14.10
CA SER A 225 9.81 -6.21 14.99
C SER A 225 11.10 -5.70 14.35
N GLU A 226 11.25 -5.92 13.04
CA GLU A 226 12.46 -5.57 12.27
C GLU A 226 12.50 -4.11 11.77
N ILE A 227 11.33 -3.46 11.67
CA ILE A 227 11.21 -2.15 11.02
C ILE A 227 10.69 -1.07 12.00
N SER A 228 9.95 -1.47 13.05
CA SER A 228 9.35 -0.52 14.00
C SER A 228 10.38 0.44 14.61
N GLY A 229 9.92 1.66 14.90
CA GLY A 229 10.78 2.72 15.46
C GLY A 229 11.67 3.45 14.45
N SER A 230 11.81 2.94 13.22
CA SER A 230 12.55 3.65 12.16
C SER A 230 11.69 4.73 11.49
N VAL A 231 10.50 4.34 11.05
CA VAL A 231 9.45 5.20 10.47
C VAL A 231 8.08 4.61 10.82
N PRO A 232 6.99 5.39 10.78
CA PRO A 232 5.63 4.86 10.95
C PRO A 232 5.28 3.78 9.92
N LEU A 233 4.71 2.68 10.41
CA LEU A 233 4.23 1.55 9.61
C LEU A 233 2.72 1.63 9.48
N ILE A 234 2.23 1.62 8.23
CA ILE A 234 0.81 1.71 7.90
C ILE A 234 0.37 0.38 7.31
N TYR A 235 -0.53 -0.33 7.96
CA TYR A 235 -1.07 -1.60 7.46
C TYR A 235 -2.40 -1.40 6.75
N PHE A 236 -2.52 -1.92 5.54
CA PHE A 236 -3.75 -1.90 4.75
C PHE A 236 -4.18 -3.30 4.33
N SER A 237 -5.43 -3.62 4.57
CA SER A 237 -6.13 -4.73 3.96
C SER A 237 -7.60 -4.39 3.77
N THR A 238 -8.31 -5.15 2.95
CA THR A 238 -9.75 -4.99 2.75
C THR A 238 -10.55 -6.00 3.56
N SER A 239 -11.82 -5.68 3.88
CA SER A 239 -12.75 -6.58 4.59
C SER A 239 -12.25 -7.04 5.96
N THR A 240 -11.54 -6.19 6.67
CA THR A 240 -10.82 -6.53 7.91
C THR A 240 -11.63 -6.43 9.19
N ALA A 241 -12.93 -6.15 9.13
CA ALA A 241 -13.77 -5.98 10.33
C ALA A 241 -13.59 -7.11 11.37
N GLY A 242 -13.58 -8.36 10.91
CA GLY A 242 -13.38 -9.53 11.77
C GLY A 242 -11.93 -9.74 12.24
N LEU A 243 -10.96 -9.10 11.59
CA LEU A 243 -9.54 -9.23 11.90
C LEU A 243 -9.00 -8.07 12.76
N LEU A 244 -9.73 -6.97 12.89
CA LEU A 244 -9.28 -5.79 13.62
C LEU A 244 -8.81 -6.09 15.06
N PRO A 245 -9.47 -6.95 15.83
CA PRO A 245 -8.99 -7.29 17.18
C PRO A 245 -7.59 -7.93 17.20
N VAL A 246 -7.21 -8.61 16.12
CA VAL A 246 -5.88 -9.20 15.97
C VAL A 246 -4.89 -8.18 15.40
N ILE A 247 -5.27 -7.48 14.34
CA ILE A 247 -4.41 -6.54 13.62
C ILE A 247 -4.01 -5.36 14.52
N SER A 248 -4.93 -4.84 15.33
CA SER A 248 -4.67 -3.71 16.24
C SER A 248 -3.60 -4.01 17.30
N GLY A 249 -3.38 -5.28 17.62
CA GLY A 249 -2.35 -5.73 18.57
C GLY A 249 -0.99 -6.05 17.94
N LEU A 250 -0.81 -5.88 16.62
CA LEU A 250 0.44 -6.25 15.91
C LEU A 250 1.57 -5.22 16.03
N GLY A 251 1.28 -4.00 16.53
CA GLY A 251 2.29 -2.95 16.68
C GLY A 251 2.50 -2.08 15.44
N PHE A 252 1.57 -2.09 14.48
CA PHE A 252 1.53 -1.06 13.42
C PHE A 252 1.17 0.30 14.00
N ASP A 253 1.75 1.36 13.45
CA ASP A 253 1.48 2.73 13.87
C ASP A 253 0.13 3.24 13.35
N PHE A 254 -0.27 2.77 12.16
CA PHE A 254 -1.52 3.16 11.49
C PHE A 254 -2.27 1.95 10.93
N LEU A 255 -3.60 1.99 11.07
CA LEU A 255 -4.53 1.14 10.36
C LEU A 255 -5.15 1.92 9.20
N SER A 256 -4.87 1.48 7.98
CA SER A 256 -5.55 1.98 6.79
C SER A 256 -6.76 1.11 6.51
N LEU A 257 -7.94 1.69 6.58
CA LEU A 257 -9.21 0.97 6.58
C LEU A 257 -9.97 1.15 5.27
N ASP A 258 -10.73 0.13 4.89
CA ASP A 258 -11.62 0.23 3.75
C ASP A 258 -12.97 0.89 4.14
N TRP A 259 -13.77 1.24 3.14
CA TRP A 259 -15.03 1.98 3.29
C TRP A 259 -16.18 1.22 3.98
N ARG A 260 -15.98 -0.06 4.36
CA ARG A 260 -16.99 -0.89 5.02
C ARG A 260 -17.06 -0.65 6.52
N LEU A 261 -16.14 0.15 7.04
CA LEU A 261 -16.00 0.44 8.47
C LEU A 261 -16.27 1.91 8.75
N ASP A 262 -16.92 2.22 9.85
CA ASP A 262 -16.98 3.59 10.36
C ASP A 262 -15.69 3.91 11.10
N LEU A 263 -14.93 4.91 10.58
CA LEU A 263 -13.64 5.30 11.15
C LEU A 263 -13.77 5.84 12.56
N ARG A 264 -14.86 6.56 12.87
CA ARG A 264 -15.09 7.12 14.19
C ARG A 264 -15.29 6.01 15.21
N ASP A 265 -16.18 5.06 14.92
CA ASP A 265 -16.43 3.91 15.80
C ASP A 265 -15.14 3.12 16.05
N ILE A 266 -14.33 2.93 15.03
CA ILE A 266 -13.04 2.22 15.14
C ILE A 266 -12.05 3.04 15.97
N SER A 267 -11.98 4.35 15.78
CA SER A 267 -11.06 5.22 16.53
C SER A 267 -11.45 5.31 18.02
N GLU A 268 -12.73 5.35 18.32
CA GLU A 268 -13.24 5.30 19.69
C GLU A 268 -12.92 3.95 20.37
N ARG A 269 -13.02 2.84 19.61
CA ARG A 269 -12.78 1.48 20.13
C ARG A 269 -11.31 1.17 20.41
N TYR A 270 -10.40 1.59 19.53
CA TYR A 270 -8.96 1.25 19.64
C TYR A 270 -8.12 2.40 20.19
N GLY A 271 -8.71 3.58 20.33
CA GLY A 271 -8.15 4.71 21.05
C GLY A 271 -7.15 5.57 20.26
N PRO A 272 -6.70 6.67 20.87
CA PRO A 272 -5.88 7.70 20.19
C PRO A 272 -4.41 7.29 19.99
N GLY A 273 -3.96 6.21 20.60
CA GLY A 273 -2.60 5.70 20.40
C GLY A 273 -2.38 5.10 19.00
N MET A 274 -3.45 4.60 18.37
CA MET A 274 -3.46 4.09 17.01
C MET A 274 -3.70 5.23 16.02
N GLY A 275 -2.94 5.25 14.93
CA GLY A 275 -3.21 6.13 13.79
C GLY A 275 -4.23 5.51 12.83
N TYR A 276 -5.03 6.34 12.17
CA TYR A 276 -6.06 5.90 11.23
C TYR A 276 -5.87 6.54 9.87
N GLN A 277 -6.10 5.75 8.82
CA GLN A 277 -6.05 6.21 7.45
C GLN A 277 -7.26 5.70 6.67
N GLY A 278 -7.85 6.54 5.84
CA GLY A 278 -8.96 6.17 4.96
C GLY A 278 -10.11 7.15 5.08
N ASN A 279 -11.33 6.79 4.68
CA ASN A 279 -11.71 5.49 4.07
C ASN A 279 -12.88 5.67 3.08
N LEU A 280 -12.85 6.77 2.31
CA LEU A 280 -13.91 7.06 1.35
C LEU A 280 -14.01 5.96 0.28
N ASP A 281 -15.23 5.53 -0.07
CA ASP A 281 -15.47 4.54 -1.13
C ASP A 281 -15.01 5.07 -2.51
N PRO A 282 -14.02 4.43 -3.15
CA PRO A 282 -13.53 4.85 -4.47
C PRO A 282 -14.59 4.70 -5.57
N SER A 283 -15.58 3.83 -5.39
CA SER A 283 -16.69 3.69 -6.34
C SER A 283 -17.62 4.92 -6.34
N LEU A 284 -17.83 5.53 -5.18
CA LEU A 284 -18.56 6.81 -5.10
C LEU A 284 -17.79 7.92 -5.80
N VAL A 285 -16.47 7.98 -5.61
CA VAL A 285 -15.60 8.99 -6.23
C VAL A 285 -15.67 8.94 -7.75
N GLU A 286 -15.69 7.73 -8.33
CA GLU A 286 -15.77 7.54 -9.77
C GLU A 286 -17.17 7.83 -10.32
N ASN A 287 -18.22 7.28 -9.68
CA ASN A 287 -19.56 7.20 -10.27
C ASN A 287 -20.54 8.24 -9.71
N PHE A 288 -20.36 8.71 -8.47
CA PHE A 288 -21.30 9.58 -7.76
C PHE A 288 -20.59 10.75 -7.05
N PRO A 289 -19.93 11.67 -7.80
CA PRO A 289 -19.07 12.71 -7.19
C PRO A 289 -19.76 13.57 -6.13
N ALA A 290 -21.02 13.95 -6.34
CA ALA A 290 -21.76 14.79 -5.37
C ALA A 290 -21.92 14.07 -4.01
N ARG A 291 -22.17 12.76 -4.02
CA ARG A 291 -22.24 11.95 -2.81
C ARG A 291 -20.86 11.76 -2.19
N ALA A 292 -19.83 11.53 -3.03
CA ALA A 292 -18.45 11.42 -2.57
C ALA A 292 -17.99 12.70 -1.85
N PHE A 293 -18.37 13.87 -2.32
CA PHE A 293 -18.06 15.16 -1.67
C PHE A 293 -18.70 15.28 -0.28
N LEU A 294 -19.97 14.87 -0.16
CA LEU A 294 -20.66 14.87 1.12
C LEU A 294 -20.00 13.89 2.11
N GLU A 295 -19.76 12.65 1.68
CA GLU A 295 -19.14 11.62 2.54
C GLU A 295 -17.70 11.99 2.91
N ALA A 296 -16.90 12.56 1.98
CA ALA A 296 -15.56 13.04 2.29
C ALA A 296 -15.57 14.07 3.42
N LYS A 297 -16.54 15.02 3.36
CA LYS A 297 -16.71 16.02 4.42
C LYS A 297 -17.09 15.37 5.74
N LEU A 298 -18.07 14.45 5.75
CA LEU A 298 -18.53 13.77 6.97
C LEU A 298 -17.40 12.96 7.62
N ILE A 299 -16.62 12.21 6.83
CA ILE A 299 -15.46 11.46 7.32
C ILE A 299 -14.42 12.41 7.92
N ALA A 300 -14.07 13.49 7.22
CA ALA A 300 -13.10 14.46 7.70
C ALA A 300 -13.56 15.14 9.00
N GLU A 301 -14.83 15.56 9.09
CA GLU A 301 -15.40 16.15 10.30
C GLU A 301 -15.46 15.18 11.47
N SER A 302 -15.73 13.89 11.23
CA SER A 302 -15.77 12.88 12.30
C SER A 302 -14.39 12.62 12.90
N MET A 303 -13.32 12.82 12.12
CA MET A 303 -11.93 12.53 12.50
C MET A 303 -11.09 13.78 12.81
N LYS A 304 -11.65 15.00 12.72
CA LYS A 304 -10.89 16.26 12.84
C LYS A 304 -10.17 16.46 14.17
N SER A 305 -10.64 15.84 15.24
CA SER A 305 -10.00 15.90 16.56
C SER A 305 -8.86 14.89 16.75
N SER A 306 -8.64 14.00 15.80
CA SER A 306 -7.56 13.02 15.88
C SER A 306 -6.26 13.60 15.34
N ASP A 307 -5.22 13.65 16.17
CA ASP A 307 -3.88 14.06 15.74
C ASP A 307 -3.15 12.99 14.92
N ARG A 308 -3.72 11.78 14.83
CA ARG A 308 -3.16 10.65 14.06
C ARG A 308 -4.15 10.18 12.98
N TYR A 309 -4.64 11.12 12.19
CA TYR A 309 -5.54 10.80 11.08
C TYR A 309 -5.01 11.32 9.76
N VAL A 310 -5.08 10.48 8.74
CA VAL A 310 -4.74 10.78 7.35
C VAL A 310 -5.93 10.42 6.46
N PHE A 311 -6.47 11.37 5.72
CA PHE A 311 -7.54 11.09 4.77
C PHE A 311 -7.01 10.33 3.55
N ASN A 312 -7.72 9.27 3.17
CA ASN A 312 -7.48 8.49 1.96
C ASN A 312 -8.80 7.89 1.46
N LEU A 313 -8.76 7.25 0.30
CA LEU A 313 -9.83 6.34 -0.10
C LEU A 313 -9.67 5.00 0.63
N GLY A 314 -10.77 4.26 0.74
CA GLY A 314 -10.76 2.91 1.30
C GLY A 314 -10.13 1.84 0.39
N HIS A 315 -9.67 2.22 -0.79
CA HIS A 315 -8.86 1.43 -1.74
C HIS A 315 -8.21 2.38 -2.76
N GLY A 316 -7.48 1.83 -3.73
CA GLY A 316 -6.87 2.65 -4.79
C GLY A 316 -7.88 3.38 -5.66
N VAL A 317 -7.48 4.56 -6.15
CA VAL A 317 -8.25 5.31 -7.15
C VAL A 317 -8.60 4.42 -8.34
N LEU A 318 -9.86 4.49 -8.79
CA LEU A 318 -10.34 3.71 -9.93
C LEU A 318 -9.97 4.40 -11.25
N PRO A 319 -9.75 3.63 -12.34
CA PRO A 319 -9.25 4.17 -13.61
C PRO A 319 -10.15 5.21 -14.28
N GLY A 320 -11.47 5.15 -14.07
CA GLY A 320 -12.44 6.11 -14.63
C GLY A 320 -12.65 7.38 -13.81
N THR A 321 -11.96 7.49 -12.67
CA THR A 321 -12.07 8.66 -11.79
C THR A 321 -11.56 9.92 -12.50
N LYS A 322 -12.25 11.04 -12.29
CA LYS A 322 -11.86 12.33 -12.89
C LYS A 322 -10.94 13.11 -11.93
N VAL A 323 -9.86 13.67 -12.46
CA VAL A 323 -8.91 14.54 -11.72
C VAL A 323 -9.64 15.63 -10.92
N LYS A 324 -10.60 16.32 -11.55
CA LYS A 324 -11.39 17.36 -10.90
C LYS A 324 -12.17 16.88 -9.66
N THR A 325 -12.60 15.62 -9.65
CA THR A 325 -13.32 15.04 -8.51
C THR A 325 -12.36 14.84 -7.33
N LEU A 326 -11.19 14.26 -7.58
CA LEU A 326 -10.17 14.06 -6.52
C LEU A 326 -9.67 15.40 -5.98
N LYS A 327 -9.38 16.36 -6.87
CA LYS A 327 -8.97 17.71 -6.47
C LYS A 327 -10.01 18.37 -5.56
N LYS A 328 -11.30 18.25 -5.92
CA LYS A 328 -12.37 18.80 -5.09
C LYS A 328 -12.51 18.12 -3.73
N ILE A 329 -12.25 16.81 -3.65
CA ILE A 329 -12.20 16.08 -2.37
C ILE A 329 -11.05 16.62 -1.50
N VAL A 330 -9.86 16.82 -2.06
CA VAL A 330 -8.72 17.41 -1.33
C VAL A 330 -9.09 18.78 -0.77
N GLU A 331 -9.68 19.66 -1.60
CA GLU A 331 -10.15 20.99 -1.16
C GLU A 331 -11.18 20.91 -0.02
N ILE A 332 -12.14 19.97 -0.09
CA ILE A 332 -13.16 19.79 0.95
C ILE A 332 -12.52 19.33 2.26
N VAL A 333 -11.62 18.35 2.21
CA VAL A 333 -10.96 17.81 3.41
C VAL A 333 -10.05 18.87 4.06
N HIS A 334 -9.27 19.59 3.26
CA HIS A 334 -8.43 20.69 3.75
C HIS A 334 -9.23 21.86 4.33
N GLY A 335 -10.48 22.05 3.89
CA GLY A 335 -11.38 23.08 4.39
C GLY A 335 -12.08 22.73 5.71
N VAL A 336 -11.86 21.54 6.28
CA VAL A 336 -12.39 21.16 7.59
C VAL A 336 -11.52 21.80 8.68
N GLU A 337 -12.09 22.68 9.47
CA GLU A 337 -11.41 23.31 10.61
C GLU A 337 -11.17 22.27 11.73
N ARG A 338 -9.94 22.21 12.18
CA ARG A 338 -9.50 21.34 13.29
C ARG A 338 -9.53 22.04 14.61
#